data_e7634b806975c1fefd63d6bbbab3ed99
#
_entry.id   e7634b806975c1fefd63d6bbbab3ed99
#
_cell.length_a   1.000
_cell.length_b   1.000
_cell.length_c   1.000
_cell.angle_alpha   90.00
_cell.angle_beta   90.00
_cell.angle_gamma   90.00
#
_symmetry.space_group_name_H-M   'P 1'
#
loop_
_entity.id
_entity.type
_entity.pdbx_description
1 polymer ?
#
loop_
_entity_poly.entity_id
_entity_poly.type
_entity_poly.pdbx_seq_one_letter_code
_entity_poly.pdbx_strand_id
1 'polypeptide(L)'
;YPYLAPNADVKKTKVYKKLNDFINQRSQKQIAPPGKLPPFGEMLGVLRKYNLLPAFFFLKSRADCNRALQLCLDKKQQNRTQHEKCIRRIHELLSTNPHIADHRQRWHLENLAIGAHHSGQLPSWKLMLERLMTEGLLDAVFATSTVAAGVNFPARTVVFFNSDRFNGK
;
A
#
# COMPACT_ATOMS: atom_id res chain seq x y z
N TYR A 1 -13.04 -17.49 -8.88
CA TYR A 1 -13.53 -16.15 -8.46
C TYR A 1 -14.85 -15.88 -9.19
N PRO A 2 -15.98 -15.75 -8.46
CA PRO A 2 -17.31 -15.60 -9.08
C PRO A 2 -17.51 -14.27 -9.84
N TYR A 3 -16.50 -13.42 -9.91
CA TYR A 3 -16.58 -12.09 -10.52
C TYR A 3 -16.01 -12.00 -11.94
N LEU A 4 -15.42 -13.08 -12.46
CA LEU A 4 -14.69 -13.08 -13.75
C LEU A 4 -14.98 -14.33 -14.57
N ALA A 5 -16.25 -14.70 -14.74
CA ALA A 5 -16.61 -15.67 -15.77
C ALA A 5 -16.52 -14.98 -17.14
N PRO A 6 -15.55 -15.33 -18.01
CA PRO A 6 -15.28 -14.58 -19.26
C PRO A 6 -16.40 -14.61 -20.29
N ASN A 7 -17.45 -15.39 -20.09
CA ASN A 7 -18.57 -15.56 -21.07
C ASN A 7 -19.96 -15.38 -20.44
N ALA A 8 -20.06 -14.87 -19.22
CA ALA A 8 -21.37 -14.53 -18.66
C ALA A 8 -21.81 -13.18 -19.20
N ASP A 9 -23.06 -13.08 -19.65
CA ASP A 9 -23.70 -11.80 -20.01
C ASP A 9 -23.79 -10.96 -18.72
N VAL A 10 -22.73 -10.22 -18.45
CA VAL A 10 -22.46 -9.51 -17.19
C VAL A 10 -23.58 -8.51 -16.86
N LYS A 11 -24.37 -8.10 -17.85
CA LYS A 11 -25.50 -7.18 -17.70
C LYS A 11 -26.70 -7.80 -16.97
N LYS A 12 -26.77 -9.13 -16.84
CA LYS A 12 -27.91 -9.84 -16.25
C LYS A 12 -27.69 -10.41 -14.84
N THR A 13 -26.48 -10.33 -14.28
CA THR A 13 -26.22 -10.89 -12.96
C THR A 13 -26.51 -9.90 -11.84
N LYS A 14 -27.17 -10.36 -10.77
CA LYS A 14 -27.45 -9.55 -9.56
C LYS A 14 -26.18 -8.91 -8.94
N VAL A 15 -25.04 -9.59 -9.05
CA VAL A 15 -23.76 -9.14 -8.54
C VAL A 15 -23.22 -7.97 -9.36
N TYR A 16 -23.33 -8.05 -10.69
CA TYR A 16 -22.91 -6.96 -11.57
C TYR A 16 -23.74 -5.70 -11.32
N LYS A 17 -25.05 -5.83 -11.16
CA LYS A 17 -25.94 -4.69 -10.87
C LYS A 17 -25.54 -4.01 -9.57
N LYS A 18 -25.35 -4.75 -8.48
CA LYS A 18 -24.88 -4.22 -7.19
C LYS A 18 -23.52 -3.55 -7.28
N LEU A 19 -22.58 -4.14 -8.01
CA LEU A 19 -21.26 -3.57 -8.21
C LEU A 19 -21.32 -2.28 -9.03
N ASN A 20 -22.11 -2.28 -10.09
CA ASN A 20 -22.30 -1.11 -10.94
C ASN A 20 -23.03 0.04 -10.19
N ASP A 21 -24.04 -0.29 -9.40
CA ASP A 21 -24.73 0.68 -8.54
C ASP A 21 -23.77 1.27 -7.49
N PHE A 22 -22.91 0.43 -6.91
CA PHE A 22 -21.90 0.87 -5.96
C PHE A 22 -20.83 1.78 -6.61
N ILE A 23 -20.38 1.44 -7.82
CA ILE A 23 -19.45 2.27 -8.59
C ILE A 23 -20.11 3.59 -8.96
N ASN A 24 -21.35 3.58 -9.46
CA ASN A 24 -22.06 4.77 -9.86
C ASN A 24 -22.42 5.69 -8.68
N GLN A 25 -22.76 5.14 -7.51
CA GLN A 25 -22.97 5.93 -6.29
C GLN A 25 -21.68 6.58 -5.78
N ARG A 26 -20.52 5.95 -6.00
CA ARG A 26 -19.22 6.51 -5.61
C ARG A 26 -18.66 7.49 -6.63
N SER A 27 -18.97 7.36 -7.91
CA SER A 27 -18.48 8.29 -8.94
C SER A 27 -19.03 9.72 -8.75
N GLN A 28 -20.07 9.90 -7.96
CA GLN A 28 -20.58 11.23 -7.59
C GLN A 28 -19.86 11.87 -6.39
N LYS A 29 -19.11 11.09 -5.58
CA LYS A 29 -18.23 11.63 -4.54
C LYS A 29 -16.78 11.45 -4.99
N GLN A 30 -16.20 12.48 -5.59
CA GLN A 30 -14.76 12.53 -5.81
C GLN A 30 -14.06 12.29 -4.46
N ILE A 31 -13.36 11.16 -4.33
CA ILE A 31 -12.67 10.76 -3.10
C ILE A 31 -11.55 11.75 -2.79
N ALA A 32 -10.99 12.41 -3.80
CA ALA A 32 -10.09 13.56 -3.66
C ALA A 32 -10.19 14.44 -4.91
N PRO A 33 -10.09 15.77 -4.76
CA PRO A 33 -9.95 16.66 -5.92
C PRO A 33 -8.68 16.32 -6.71
N PRO A 34 -8.66 16.59 -8.04
CA PRO A 34 -7.48 16.37 -8.87
C PRO A 34 -6.24 16.99 -8.22
N GLY A 35 -5.18 16.19 -8.03
CA GLY A 35 -3.92 16.63 -7.42
C GLY A 35 -3.82 16.53 -5.89
N LYS A 36 -4.88 16.13 -5.17
CA LYS A 36 -4.79 15.81 -3.73
C LYS A 36 -4.76 14.31 -3.51
N LEU A 37 -3.83 13.87 -2.68
CA LEU A 37 -3.79 12.48 -2.24
C LEU A 37 -4.92 12.20 -1.25
N PRO A 38 -5.51 10.99 -1.27
CA PRO A 38 -6.57 10.61 -0.33
C PRO A 38 -6.04 10.48 1.11
N PRO A 39 -6.93 10.41 2.11
CA PRO A 39 -6.55 10.18 3.50
C PRO A 39 -6.13 8.72 3.72
N PHE A 40 -4.89 8.40 3.41
CA PHE A 40 -4.34 7.03 3.48
C PHE A 40 -4.47 6.41 4.87
N GLY A 41 -4.34 7.17 5.94
CA GLY A 41 -4.52 6.68 7.31
C GLY A 41 -5.93 6.11 7.53
N GLU A 42 -6.97 6.78 7.04
CA GLU A 42 -8.35 6.30 7.12
C GLU A 42 -8.56 5.06 6.24
N MET A 43 -7.99 5.04 5.04
CA MET A 43 -8.04 3.88 4.14
C MET A 43 -7.41 2.66 4.79
N LEU A 44 -6.24 2.79 5.40
CA LEU A 44 -5.58 1.72 6.14
C LEU A 44 -6.43 1.22 7.32
N GLY A 45 -7.10 2.14 8.02
CA GLY A 45 -8.04 1.80 9.09
C GLY A 45 -9.21 0.94 8.60
N VAL A 46 -9.78 1.28 7.43
CA VAL A 46 -10.84 0.50 6.80
C VAL A 46 -10.32 -0.87 6.35
N LEU A 47 -9.17 -0.93 5.67
CA LEU A 47 -8.58 -2.20 5.22
C LEU A 47 -8.27 -3.13 6.40
N ARG A 48 -7.78 -2.58 7.51
CA ARG A 48 -7.52 -3.35 8.74
C ARG A 48 -8.81 -3.91 9.33
N LYS A 49 -9.87 -3.10 9.43
CA LYS A 49 -11.19 -3.50 9.94
C LYS A 49 -11.75 -4.71 9.18
N TYR A 50 -11.53 -4.76 7.86
CA TYR A 50 -12.03 -5.84 7.02
C TYR A 50 -10.99 -6.95 6.75
N ASN A 51 -9.88 -6.97 7.50
CA ASN A 51 -8.79 -7.96 7.36
C ASN A 51 -8.21 -8.04 5.93
N LEU A 52 -8.06 -6.90 5.28
CA LEU A 52 -7.57 -6.72 3.90
C LEU A 52 -6.11 -6.26 3.82
N LEU A 53 -5.40 -6.22 4.95
CA LEU A 53 -3.95 -6.01 5.00
C LEU A 53 -3.20 -7.33 4.88
N PRO A 54 -1.98 -7.36 4.34
CA PRO A 54 -1.17 -6.26 3.82
C PRO A 54 -1.72 -5.65 2.52
N ALA A 55 -1.47 -4.34 2.32
CA ALA A 55 -1.90 -3.62 1.13
C ALA A 55 -0.73 -3.01 0.34
N PHE A 56 -0.84 -3.03 -0.98
CA PHE A 56 0.08 -2.36 -1.89
C PHE A 56 -0.63 -1.19 -2.57
N PHE A 57 -0.03 0.01 -2.48
CA PHE A 57 -0.55 1.22 -3.11
C PHE A 57 0.41 1.69 -4.20
N PHE A 58 -0.02 1.61 -5.45
CA PHE A 58 0.74 2.14 -6.58
C PHE A 58 0.41 3.60 -6.82
N LEU A 59 1.42 4.45 -6.73
CA LEU A 59 1.32 5.90 -6.89
C LEU A 59 2.14 6.38 -8.08
N LYS A 60 1.78 7.57 -8.60
CA LYS A 60 2.35 8.12 -9.82
C LYS A 60 3.83 8.48 -9.69
N SER A 61 4.24 8.99 -8.53
CA SER A 61 5.58 9.55 -8.35
C SER A 61 6.21 9.17 -7.01
N ARG A 62 7.54 9.30 -6.92
CA ARG A 62 8.31 9.17 -5.67
C ARG A 62 7.85 10.18 -4.61
N ALA A 63 7.53 11.40 -5.05
CA ALA A 63 7.02 12.44 -4.17
C ALA A 63 5.67 12.05 -3.56
N ASP A 64 4.78 11.46 -4.35
CA ASP A 64 3.48 10.99 -3.87
C ASP A 64 3.63 9.82 -2.88
N CYS A 65 4.57 8.89 -3.11
CA CYS A 65 4.86 7.82 -2.16
C CYS A 65 5.33 8.38 -0.80
N ASN A 66 6.24 9.35 -0.82
CA ASN A 66 6.73 9.98 0.41
C ASN A 66 5.63 10.81 1.10
N ARG A 67 4.80 11.52 0.33
CA ARG A 67 3.68 12.30 0.87
C ARG A 67 2.60 11.39 1.46
N ALA A 68 2.28 10.29 0.80
CA ALA A 68 1.34 9.29 1.30
C ALA A 68 1.77 8.76 2.68
N LEU A 69 3.06 8.47 2.83
CA LEU A 69 3.63 8.05 4.09
C LEU A 69 3.46 9.13 5.18
N GLN A 70 3.75 10.40 4.86
CA GLN A 70 3.60 11.53 5.78
C GLN A 70 2.14 11.79 6.19
N LEU A 71 1.17 11.44 5.37
CA LEU A 71 -0.26 11.55 5.69
C LEU A 71 -0.76 10.44 6.63
N CYS A 72 0.04 9.41 6.87
CA CYS A 72 -0.27 8.34 7.80
C CYS A 72 0.34 8.66 9.17
N LEU A 73 -0.38 9.37 10.01
CA LEU A 73 0.10 9.79 11.34
C LEU A 73 -0.56 9.00 12.49
N ASP A 74 -1.69 8.36 12.23
CA ASP A 74 -2.49 7.73 13.28
C ASP A 74 -1.99 6.34 13.66
N LYS A 75 -1.55 6.19 14.91
CA LYS A 75 -1.23 4.91 15.56
C LYS A 75 -2.51 4.13 15.88
N LYS A 76 -3.42 3.91 14.93
CA LYS A 76 -4.65 3.15 15.18
C LYS A 76 -4.35 1.67 15.27
N GLN A 77 -4.61 1.15 16.47
CA GLN A 77 -4.70 -0.28 16.85
C GLN A 77 -4.08 -1.28 15.87
N GLN A 78 -2.78 -1.44 15.95
CA GLN A 78 -2.09 -2.59 15.39
C GLN A 78 -2.25 -3.78 16.34
N ASN A 79 -2.25 -4.99 15.80
CA ASN A 79 -2.11 -6.19 16.62
C ASN A 79 -0.76 -6.11 17.34
N ARG A 80 -0.79 -5.99 18.68
CA ARG A 80 0.41 -5.79 19.51
C ARG A 80 1.50 -6.81 19.26
N THR A 81 1.13 -8.09 19.18
CA THR A 81 2.07 -9.19 18.95
C THR A 81 2.73 -9.09 17.57
N GLN A 82 1.98 -8.74 16.54
CA GLN A 82 2.49 -8.55 15.18
C GLN A 82 3.44 -7.36 15.10
N HIS A 83 3.08 -6.28 15.78
CA HIS A 83 3.88 -5.07 15.85
C HIS A 83 5.22 -5.29 16.57
N GLU A 84 5.21 -5.98 17.71
CA GLU A 84 6.43 -6.35 18.45
C GLU A 84 7.38 -7.23 17.60
N LYS A 85 6.84 -8.18 16.85
CA LYS A 85 7.62 -8.98 15.89
C LYS A 85 8.24 -8.10 14.80
N CYS A 86 7.47 -7.16 14.25
CA CYS A 86 7.95 -6.23 13.23
C CYS A 86 9.11 -5.38 13.76
N ILE A 87 8.97 -4.76 14.92
CA ILE A 87 10.02 -3.94 15.56
C ILE A 87 11.29 -4.77 15.79
N ARG A 88 11.17 -5.96 16.36
CA ARG A 88 12.32 -6.84 16.58
C ARG A 88 13.07 -7.12 15.29
N ARG A 89 12.32 -7.46 14.23
CA ARG A 89 12.90 -7.76 12.94
C ARG A 89 13.55 -6.54 12.28
N ILE A 90 12.98 -5.37 12.43
CA ILE A 90 13.59 -4.10 11.98
C ILE A 90 14.94 -3.90 12.67
N HIS A 91 15.02 -4.06 13.98
CA HIS A 91 16.26 -3.87 14.73
C HIS A 91 17.33 -4.89 14.34
N GLU A 92 16.97 -6.16 14.11
CA GLU A 92 17.91 -7.17 13.58
C GLU A 92 18.48 -6.76 12.22
N LEU A 93 17.62 -6.30 11.29
CA LEU A 93 18.06 -5.87 9.97
C LEU A 93 18.90 -4.59 10.00
N LEU A 94 18.59 -3.66 10.90
CA LEU A 94 19.37 -2.44 11.10
C LEU A 94 20.73 -2.73 11.74
N SER A 95 20.85 -3.70 12.64
CA SER A 95 22.13 -4.08 13.25
C SER A 95 23.14 -4.59 12.23
N THR A 96 22.67 -5.24 11.17
CA THR A 96 23.51 -5.70 10.05
C THR A 96 23.72 -4.63 8.97
N ASN A 97 22.97 -3.51 9.02
CA ASN A 97 23.02 -2.42 8.05
C ASN A 97 23.01 -1.06 8.75
N PRO A 98 24.03 -0.71 9.56
CA PRO A 98 24.02 0.49 10.38
C PRO A 98 23.90 1.80 9.57
N HIS A 99 24.33 1.81 8.31
CA HIS A 99 24.28 2.97 7.42
C HIS A 99 22.84 3.41 7.03
N ILE A 100 21.83 2.58 7.29
CA ILE A 100 20.41 2.94 7.07
C ILE A 100 19.67 3.17 8.40
N ALA A 101 20.34 3.16 9.53
CA ALA A 101 19.70 3.29 10.84
C ALA A 101 18.97 4.63 11.02
N ASP A 102 19.49 5.72 10.44
CA ASP A 102 18.90 7.06 10.51
C ASP A 102 18.01 7.39 9.29
N HIS A 103 17.51 6.37 8.61
CA HIS A 103 16.66 6.61 7.44
C HIS A 103 15.36 7.33 7.82
N ARG A 104 15.02 8.40 7.08
CA ARG A 104 13.86 9.28 7.35
C ARG A 104 12.49 8.59 7.46
N GLN A 105 12.35 7.39 6.91
CA GLN A 105 11.10 6.61 6.99
C GLN A 105 11.07 5.64 8.18
N ARG A 106 12.14 5.56 8.97
CA ARG A 106 12.24 4.62 10.08
C ARG A 106 11.09 4.76 11.07
N TRP A 107 10.74 5.98 11.41
CA TRP A 107 9.62 6.25 12.32
C TRP A 107 8.31 5.61 11.85
N HIS A 108 7.96 5.76 10.56
CA HIS A 108 6.75 5.18 9.99
C HIS A 108 6.79 3.66 9.97
N LEU A 109 7.96 3.10 9.67
CA LEU A 109 8.18 1.67 9.66
C LEU A 109 7.99 1.06 11.05
N GLU A 110 8.63 1.63 12.07
CA GLU A 110 8.57 1.15 13.45
C GLU A 110 7.21 1.41 14.13
N ASN A 111 6.56 2.52 13.85
CA ASN A 111 5.34 2.90 14.55
C ASN A 111 4.05 2.51 13.83
N LEU A 112 4.09 2.36 12.50
CA LEU A 112 2.90 2.13 11.70
C LEU A 112 2.98 0.86 10.83
N ALA A 113 4.12 0.18 10.81
CA ALA A 113 4.42 -0.96 9.93
C ALA A 113 4.14 -0.64 8.44
N ILE A 114 4.46 0.57 8.01
CA ILE A 114 4.29 1.04 6.64
C ILE A 114 5.60 1.60 6.08
N GLY A 115 5.78 1.48 4.77
CA GLY A 115 6.95 2.02 4.08
C GLY A 115 6.63 2.55 2.70
N ALA A 116 7.55 3.35 2.14
CA ALA A 116 7.51 3.72 0.74
C ALA A 116 8.67 3.05 0.00
N HIS A 117 8.40 2.49 -1.17
CA HIS A 117 9.38 1.79 -2.01
C HIS A 117 9.44 2.41 -3.40
N HIS A 118 10.55 3.03 -3.72
CA HIS A 118 10.80 3.67 -5.02
C HIS A 118 12.29 3.78 -5.33
N SER A 119 12.63 4.05 -6.60
CA SER A 119 14.03 4.09 -7.08
C SER A 119 14.91 5.19 -6.46
N GLY A 120 14.33 6.16 -5.75
CA GLY A 120 15.07 7.21 -5.05
C GLY A 120 15.54 6.84 -3.65
N GLN A 121 15.42 5.58 -3.25
CA GLN A 121 15.87 5.10 -1.93
C GLN A 121 17.13 4.25 -2.03
N LEU A 122 17.85 4.17 -0.91
CA LEU A 122 19.02 3.31 -0.78
C LEU A 122 18.65 1.84 -1.06
N PRO A 123 19.46 1.10 -1.81
CA PRO A 123 19.21 -0.31 -2.10
C PRO A 123 18.99 -1.14 -0.84
N SER A 124 19.81 -0.95 0.20
CA SER A 124 19.70 -1.66 1.48
C SER A 124 18.36 -1.38 2.19
N TRP A 125 17.85 -0.15 2.10
CA TRP A 125 16.53 0.20 2.64
C TRP A 125 15.40 -0.51 1.89
N LYS A 126 15.45 -0.53 0.57
CA LYS A 126 14.48 -1.24 -0.26
C LYS A 126 14.47 -2.73 0.06
N LEU A 127 15.64 -3.35 0.13
CA LEU A 127 15.78 -4.76 0.46
C LEU A 127 15.22 -5.08 1.86
N MET A 128 15.41 -4.20 2.84
CA MET A 128 14.81 -4.34 4.17
C MET A 128 13.29 -4.32 4.09
N LEU A 129 12.70 -3.36 3.37
CA LEU A 129 11.23 -3.29 3.17
C LEU A 129 10.70 -4.55 2.47
N GLU A 130 11.40 -5.04 1.45
CA GLU A 130 11.05 -6.26 0.72
C GLU A 130 11.04 -7.49 1.63
N ARG A 131 12.04 -7.63 2.50
CA ARG A 131 12.08 -8.72 3.49
C ARG A 131 10.94 -8.64 4.48
N LEU A 132 10.71 -7.48 5.08
CA LEU A 132 9.62 -7.28 6.03
C LEU A 132 8.26 -7.53 5.40
N MET A 133 8.08 -7.16 4.12
CA MET A 133 6.86 -7.43 3.37
C MET A 133 6.68 -8.92 3.09
N THR A 134 7.73 -9.60 2.65
CA THR A 134 7.72 -11.05 2.37
C THR A 134 7.43 -11.86 3.65
N GLU A 135 7.93 -11.41 4.79
CA GLU A 135 7.67 -12.00 6.11
C GLU A 135 6.27 -11.64 6.65
N GLY A 136 5.48 -10.84 5.91
CA GLY A 136 4.13 -10.43 6.31
C GLY A 136 4.09 -9.49 7.52
N LEU A 137 5.19 -8.76 7.77
CA LEU A 137 5.33 -7.88 8.93
C LEU A 137 4.87 -6.44 8.68
N LEU A 138 4.66 -6.05 7.42
CA LEU A 138 4.17 -4.72 7.07
C LEU A 138 2.66 -4.73 6.82
N ASP A 139 2.01 -3.64 7.22
CA ASP A 139 0.60 -3.39 6.92
C ASP A 139 0.41 -2.82 5.51
N ALA A 140 1.31 -1.95 5.06
CA ALA A 140 1.24 -1.39 3.71
C ALA A 140 2.57 -0.90 3.16
N VAL A 141 2.63 -0.89 1.81
CA VAL A 141 3.73 -0.27 1.05
C VAL A 141 3.17 0.66 -0.01
N PHE A 142 3.70 1.89 -0.05
CA PHE A 142 3.47 2.87 -1.11
C PHE A 142 4.58 2.77 -2.14
N ALA A 143 4.26 2.49 -3.39
CA ALA A 143 5.28 2.19 -4.40
C ALA A 143 4.99 2.87 -5.74
N THR A 144 6.05 3.09 -6.51
CA THR A 144 5.92 3.41 -7.93
C THR A 144 5.88 2.13 -8.77
N SER A 145 5.37 2.20 -9.99
CA SER A 145 5.20 1.04 -10.88
C SER A 145 6.48 0.24 -11.18
N THR A 146 7.66 0.80 -10.88
CA THR A 146 8.96 0.13 -11.08
C THR A 146 9.21 -1.02 -10.10
N VAL A 147 8.43 -1.15 -9.04
CA VAL A 147 8.54 -2.22 -8.04
C VAL A 147 7.90 -3.52 -8.50
N ALA A 148 6.98 -3.45 -9.46
CA ALA A 148 6.21 -4.61 -9.92
C ALA A 148 7.02 -5.67 -10.68
N ALA A 149 8.26 -5.36 -11.09
CA ALA A 149 9.11 -6.27 -11.82
C ALA A 149 9.98 -7.12 -10.86
N GLY A 150 9.48 -8.27 -10.44
CA GLY A 150 10.32 -9.31 -9.84
C GLY A 150 10.17 -9.55 -8.34
N VAL A 151 9.23 -8.92 -7.66
CA VAL A 151 9.04 -9.17 -6.23
C VAL A 151 7.65 -9.78 -5.98
N ASN A 152 7.65 -11.00 -5.44
CA ASN A 152 6.41 -11.68 -5.05
C ASN A 152 6.03 -11.28 -3.62
N PHE A 153 5.25 -10.22 -3.47
CA PHE A 153 4.76 -9.78 -2.17
C PHE A 153 3.41 -10.41 -1.82
N PRO A 154 3.25 -10.91 -0.62
CA PRO A 154 1.98 -11.48 -0.15
C PRO A 154 1.00 -10.35 0.22
N ALA A 155 0.55 -9.55 -0.75
CA ALA A 155 -0.45 -8.52 -0.54
C ALA A 155 -1.86 -9.10 -0.69
N ARG A 156 -2.75 -8.76 0.25
CA ARG A 156 -4.18 -9.07 0.15
C ARG A 156 -4.94 -8.06 -0.68
N THR A 157 -4.44 -6.82 -0.71
CA THR A 157 -5.05 -5.71 -1.45
C THR A 157 -4.02 -5.00 -2.29
N VAL A 158 -4.38 -4.72 -3.53
CA VAL A 158 -3.58 -3.88 -4.43
C VAL A 158 -4.45 -2.72 -4.89
N VAL A 159 -3.95 -1.50 -4.71
CA VAL A 159 -4.66 -0.26 -5.06
C VAL A 159 -3.82 0.53 -6.06
N PHE A 160 -4.41 0.85 -7.19
CA PHE A 160 -3.79 1.70 -8.20
C PHE A 160 -4.41 3.10 -8.13
N PHE A 161 -3.56 4.10 -7.87
CA PHE A 161 -3.93 5.50 -8.01
C PHE A 161 -3.33 6.04 -9.31
N ASN A 162 -4.19 6.45 -10.23
CA ASN A 162 -3.83 6.94 -11.57
C ASN A 162 -3.22 5.84 -12.45
N SER A 163 -4.08 5.08 -13.12
CA SER A 163 -3.69 4.12 -14.16
C SER A 163 -3.22 4.80 -15.44
N ASP A 164 -3.47 6.11 -15.60
CA ASP A 164 -3.16 6.84 -16.82
C ASP A 164 -1.66 7.18 -16.87
N ARG A 165 -0.90 6.34 -17.55
CA ARG A 165 0.41 6.73 -18.05
C ARG A 165 0.19 7.56 -19.31
N PHE A 166 0.46 8.85 -19.20
CA PHE A 166 0.64 9.69 -20.38
C PHE A 166 1.91 9.21 -21.10
N ASN A 167 1.74 8.47 -22.18
CA ASN A 167 2.86 7.94 -22.99
C ASN A 167 3.39 8.98 -24.01
N GLY A 168 3.20 10.27 -23.76
CA GLY A 168 3.87 11.32 -24.55
C GLY A 168 3.61 11.28 -26.06
N LYS A 169 2.44 10.82 -26.51
CA LYS A 169 1.99 10.94 -27.90
C LYS A 169 0.70 11.74 -27.95
#